data_ee8d2c1656f7f3d4c1f96e1f89d8066c
#
_entry.id   ee8d2c1656f7f3d4c1f96e1f89d8066c
#
_cell.length_a   1.000
_cell.length_b   1.000
_cell.length_c   1.000
_cell.angle_alpha   90.00
_cell.angle_beta   90.00
_cell.angle_gamma   90.00
#
_symmetry.space_group_name_H-M   'P 1'
#
loop_
_entity.id
_entity.type
_entity.pdbx_description
1 polymer ?
#
loop_
_entity_poly.entity_id
_entity_poly.type
_entity_poly.pdbx_seq_one_letter_code
_entity_poly.pdbx_strand_id
1 'polypeptide(L)'
;MKKYTTLLALLFIGVLTGYCQQSAYLFVYFTGNDIAEESVHYAVSADGYTYYALNNNKQVLDSKLISSTGGVRDPHILRSEDGKSFYMVVTDMVSAKGW
;
A
#
# COMPACT_ATOMS: atom_id res chain seq x y z
N MET A 1 49.44 -20.90 -2.06
CA MET A 1 48.77 -19.76 -2.75
C MET A 1 47.41 -20.13 -3.37
N LYS A 2 47.28 -21.28 -4.04
CA LYS A 2 45.99 -21.65 -4.68
C LYS A 2 44.80 -21.88 -3.70
N LYS A 3 45.06 -22.32 -2.46
CA LYS A 3 43.99 -22.55 -1.45
C LYS A 3 43.34 -21.28 -0.91
N TYR A 4 44.12 -20.19 -0.83
CA TYR A 4 43.60 -18.90 -0.30
C TYR A 4 42.80 -18.11 -1.34
N THR A 5 43.11 -18.28 -2.63
CA THR A 5 42.38 -17.65 -3.73
C THR A 5 40.95 -18.20 -3.84
N THR A 6 40.79 -19.51 -3.62
CA THR A 6 39.45 -20.15 -3.65
C THR A 6 38.60 -19.71 -2.46
N LEU A 7 39.19 -19.56 -1.28
CA LEU A 7 38.49 -19.09 -0.08
C LEU A 7 38.05 -17.63 -0.23
N LEU A 8 38.87 -16.79 -0.83
CA LEU A 8 38.56 -15.37 -1.09
C LEU A 8 37.42 -15.22 -2.12
N ALA A 9 37.42 -16.07 -3.16
CA ALA A 9 36.34 -16.09 -4.15
C ALA A 9 34.99 -16.53 -3.56
N LEU A 10 34.99 -17.51 -2.66
CA LEU A 10 33.79 -17.95 -1.95
C LEU A 10 33.24 -16.87 -0.99
N LEU A 11 34.12 -16.11 -0.35
CA LEU A 11 33.72 -14.98 0.51
C LEU A 11 33.06 -13.85 -0.32
N PHE A 12 33.57 -13.61 -1.53
CA PHE A 12 33.04 -12.56 -2.41
C PHE A 12 31.65 -12.92 -3.00
N ILE A 13 31.40 -14.21 -3.27
CA ILE A 13 30.10 -14.69 -3.76
C ILE A 13 29.03 -14.58 -2.65
N GLY A 14 29.40 -14.80 -1.38
CA GLY A 14 28.47 -14.67 -0.25
C GLY A 14 27.97 -13.25 0.02
N VAL A 15 28.71 -12.22 -0.41
CA VAL A 15 28.33 -10.81 -0.22
C VAL A 15 27.34 -10.32 -1.27
N LEU A 16 27.26 -10.99 -2.43
CA LEU A 16 26.37 -10.59 -3.54
C LEU A 16 24.92 -11.09 -3.39
N THR A 17 24.61 -11.93 -2.39
CA THR A 17 23.26 -12.45 -2.15
C THR A 17 22.48 -11.73 -1.06
N GLY A 18 22.97 -10.60 -0.57
CA GLY A 18 22.23 -9.71 0.30
C GLY A 18 21.13 -8.99 -0.47
N TYR A 19 20.02 -9.67 -0.76
CA TYR A 19 18.80 -8.99 -1.22
C TYR A 19 18.33 -8.09 -0.07
N CYS A 20 18.53 -6.80 -0.22
CA CYS A 20 17.85 -5.82 0.62
C CYS A 20 16.36 -5.90 0.28
N GLN A 21 15.60 -6.63 1.07
CA GLN A 21 14.15 -6.66 0.95
C GLN A 21 13.64 -5.27 1.38
N GLN A 22 13.37 -4.43 0.39
CA GLN A 22 12.69 -3.17 0.66
C GLN A 22 11.24 -3.48 1.01
N SER A 23 10.85 -3.19 2.24
CA SER A 23 9.47 -3.22 2.68
C SER A 23 8.92 -1.80 2.74
N ALA A 24 7.65 -1.64 2.39
CA ALA A 24 6.93 -0.40 2.52
C ALA A 24 5.60 -0.65 3.21
N TYR A 25 5.08 0.37 3.86
CA TYR A 25 3.77 0.36 4.49
C TYR A 25 2.78 1.10 3.59
N LEU A 26 1.63 0.49 3.34
CA LEU A 26 0.52 1.12 2.63
C LEU A 26 -0.55 1.52 3.63
N PHE A 27 -0.93 2.78 3.61
CA PHE A 27 -2.05 3.32 4.37
C PHE A 27 -3.20 3.62 3.42
N VAL A 28 -4.38 3.14 3.75
CA VAL A 28 -5.62 3.32 2.99
C VAL A 28 -6.58 4.11 3.84
N TYR A 29 -7.14 5.19 3.30
CA TYR A 29 -7.96 6.12 4.07
C TYR A 29 -8.99 6.85 3.21
N PHE A 30 -9.92 7.52 3.85
CA PHE A 30 -10.80 8.55 3.27
C PHE A 30 -10.56 9.87 4.01
N THR A 31 -10.93 11.01 3.43
CA THR A 31 -10.45 12.30 3.92
C THR A 31 -11.48 13.12 4.70
N GLY A 32 -12.76 12.84 4.53
CA GLY A 32 -13.80 13.61 5.23
C GLY A 32 -15.21 13.16 4.87
N ASN A 33 -16.18 14.07 5.07
CA ASN A 33 -17.61 13.79 4.96
C ASN A 33 -18.27 14.42 3.73
N ASP A 34 -17.51 15.14 2.91
CA ASP A 34 -18.01 15.63 1.63
C ASP A 34 -17.92 14.55 0.56
N ILE A 35 -18.79 14.57 -0.42
CA ILE A 35 -18.89 13.53 -1.44
C ILE A 35 -17.55 13.29 -2.20
N ALA A 36 -16.72 14.33 -2.32
CA ALA A 36 -15.40 14.22 -2.91
C ALA A 36 -14.36 13.61 -1.96
N GLU A 37 -14.60 13.65 -0.65
CA GLU A 37 -13.76 13.14 0.41
C GLU A 37 -14.10 11.71 0.83
N GLU A 38 -15.33 11.27 0.53
CA GLU A 38 -15.84 9.91 0.73
C GLU A 38 -15.37 9.00 -0.41
N SER A 39 -14.07 8.84 -0.49
CA SER A 39 -13.37 8.12 -1.54
C SER A 39 -12.08 7.48 -1.02
N VAL A 40 -11.53 6.52 -1.76
CA VAL A 40 -10.31 5.81 -1.35
C VAL A 40 -9.08 6.62 -1.73
N HIS A 41 -8.23 6.86 -0.75
CA HIS A 41 -6.92 7.46 -0.88
C HIS A 41 -5.84 6.51 -0.39
N TYR A 42 -4.63 6.65 -0.93
CA TYR A 42 -3.46 5.87 -0.54
C TYR A 42 -2.32 6.78 -0.11
N ALA A 43 -1.59 6.33 0.91
CA ALA A 43 -0.30 6.89 1.28
C ALA A 43 0.70 5.76 1.52
N VAL A 44 1.96 6.02 1.31
CA VAL A 44 3.05 5.08 1.51
C VAL A 44 4.06 5.60 2.51
N SER A 45 4.69 4.68 3.23
CA SER A 45 5.74 4.97 4.20
C SER A 45 6.85 3.95 4.08
N ALA A 46 8.08 4.37 4.28
CA ALA A 46 9.24 3.49 4.40
C ALA A 46 9.50 3.05 5.85
N ASP A 47 9.07 3.84 6.83
CA ASP A 47 9.36 3.65 8.26
C ASP A 47 8.12 3.30 9.10
N GLY A 48 6.91 3.40 8.53
CA GLY A 48 5.63 3.18 9.21
C GLY A 48 5.15 4.36 10.07
N TYR A 49 5.89 5.47 10.09
CA TYR A 49 5.55 6.66 10.88
C TYR A 49 5.27 7.88 10.01
N THR A 50 6.08 8.08 8.97
CA THR A 50 5.92 9.20 8.04
C THR A 50 5.31 8.71 6.75
N TYR A 51 4.13 9.22 6.40
CA TYR A 51 3.36 8.80 5.22
C TYR A 51 3.29 9.90 4.18
N TYR A 52 3.46 9.52 2.93
CA TYR A 52 3.36 10.40 1.78
C TYR A 52 2.15 10.02 0.95
N ALA A 53 1.21 10.95 0.79
CA ALA A 53 0.00 10.74 0.01
C ALA A 53 0.35 10.48 -1.46
N LEU A 54 -0.26 9.46 -2.04
CA LEU A 54 -0.17 9.18 -3.47
C LEU A 54 -1.18 10.01 -4.26
N ASN A 55 -0.96 10.12 -5.56
CA ASN A 55 -1.85 10.80 -6.50
C ASN A 55 -2.19 12.25 -6.08
N ASN A 56 -1.22 12.97 -5.50
CA ASN A 56 -1.42 14.33 -4.96
C ASN A 56 -2.60 14.43 -3.99
N ASN A 57 -2.78 13.42 -3.15
CA ASN A 57 -3.90 13.28 -2.21
C ASN A 57 -5.28 13.30 -2.88
N LYS A 58 -5.36 12.88 -4.14
CA LYS A 58 -6.64 12.64 -4.83
C LYS A 58 -7.03 11.18 -4.71
N GLN A 59 -8.32 10.90 -4.91
CA GLN A 59 -8.84 9.53 -4.93
C GLN A 59 -8.06 8.66 -5.92
N VAL A 60 -7.86 7.40 -5.57
CA VAL A 60 -7.14 6.42 -6.40
C VAL A 60 -8.06 5.62 -7.32
N LEU A 61 -9.36 5.66 -7.05
CA LEU A 61 -10.40 5.06 -7.90
C LEU A 61 -11.70 5.88 -7.77
N ASP A 62 -12.56 5.78 -8.78
CA ASP A 62 -13.87 6.43 -8.76
C ASP A 62 -14.82 5.60 -7.87
N SER A 63 -15.29 6.20 -6.77
CA SER A 63 -16.20 5.57 -5.82
C SER A 63 -17.49 5.08 -6.46
N LYS A 64 -17.95 5.73 -7.53
CA LYS A 64 -19.16 5.33 -8.27
C LYS A 64 -19.04 3.98 -8.96
N LEU A 65 -17.83 3.50 -9.19
CA LEU A 65 -17.59 2.19 -9.81
C LEU A 65 -17.75 1.03 -8.82
N ILE A 66 -17.67 1.31 -7.52
CA ILE A 66 -17.64 0.29 -6.46
C ILE A 66 -18.72 0.47 -5.39
N SER A 67 -19.54 1.51 -5.49
CA SER A 67 -20.59 1.82 -4.53
C SER A 67 -21.90 2.16 -5.23
N SER A 68 -23.02 1.91 -4.55
CA SER A 68 -24.37 2.28 -5.01
C SER A 68 -24.73 3.71 -4.64
N THR A 69 -24.17 4.24 -3.55
CA THR A 69 -24.41 5.61 -3.07
C THR A 69 -23.58 6.66 -3.79
N GLY A 70 -22.45 6.26 -4.39
CA GLY A 70 -21.50 7.13 -5.05
C GLY A 70 -20.33 7.57 -4.16
N GLY A 71 -20.33 7.18 -2.87
CA GLY A 71 -19.24 7.42 -1.93
C GLY A 71 -18.83 6.15 -1.20
N VAL A 72 -17.62 6.13 -0.67
CA VAL A 72 -17.10 5.03 0.14
C VAL A 72 -16.31 5.54 1.33
N ARG A 73 -16.39 4.81 2.44
CA ARG A 73 -15.72 5.13 3.71
C ARG A 73 -15.02 3.90 4.28
N ASP A 74 -14.23 4.14 5.31
CA ASP A 74 -13.58 3.11 6.13
C ASP A 74 -12.89 2.02 5.31
N PRO A 75 -12.04 2.38 4.34
CA PRO A 75 -11.38 1.40 3.50
C PRO A 75 -10.45 0.53 4.34
N HIS A 76 -10.50 -0.78 4.10
CA HIS A 76 -9.59 -1.75 4.69
C HIS A 76 -8.98 -2.61 3.58
N ILE A 77 -7.66 -2.75 3.56
CA ILE A 77 -6.93 -3.52 2.57
C ILE A 77 -6.21 -4.69 3.21
N LEU A 78 -6.28 -5.84 2.56
CA LEU A 78 -5.60 -7.06 2.95
C LEU A 78 -4.78 -7.59 1.78
N ARG A 79 -3.53 -7.96 2.06
CA ARG A 79 -2.68 -8.66 1.09
C ARG A 79 -2.93 -10.15 1.18
N SER A 80 -2.99 -10.85 0.03
CA SER A 80 -3.08 -12.31 -0.03
C SER A 80 -1.83 -12.99 0.57
N GLU A 81 -1.98 -14.23 1.04
CA GLU A 81 -0.86 -15.00 1.62
C GLU A 81 0.30 -15.17 0.65
N ASP A 82 0.02 -15.36 -0.64
CA ASP A 82 1.05 -15.49 -1.68
C ASP A 82 1.68 -14.14 -2.08
N GLY A 83 1.17 -13.02 -1.51
CA GLY A 83 1.67 -11.68 -1.74
C GLY A 83 1.40 -11.09 -3.12
N LYS A 84 0.59 -11.76 -3.97
CA LYS A 84 0.37 -11.37 -5.37
C LYS A 84 -0.87 -10.53 -5.59
N SER A 85 -1.81 -10.56 -4.65
CA SER A 85 -3.10 -9.87 -4.76
C SER A 85 -3.39 -9.03 -3.52
N PHE A 86 -4.20 -8.02 -3.71
CA PHE A 86 -4.78 -7.22 -2.63
C PHE A 86 -6.28 -7.26 -2.72
N TYR A 87 -6.93 -7.40 -1.58
CA TYR A 87 -8.38 -7.33 -1.42
C TYR A 87 -8.70 -6.09 -0.60
N MET A 88 -9.70 -5.34 -1.02
CA MET A 88 -10.16 -4.16 -0.29
C MET A 88 -11.64 -4.27 -0.03
N VAL A 89 -12.05 -3.91 1.18
CA VAL A 89 -13.45 -3.72 1.57
C VAL A 89 -13.65 -2.26 1.96
N VAL A 90 -14.82 -1.73 1.67
CA VAL A 90 -15.21 -0.36 1.97
C VAL A 90 -16.65 -0.34 2.46
N THR A 91 -17.01 0.69 3.21
CA THR A 91 -18.40 0.98 3.52
C THR A 91 -19.01 1.79 2.38
N ASP A 92 -20.07 1.27 1.74
CA ASP A 92 -20.85 1.99 0.71
C ASP A 92 -21.76 3.01 1.41
N MET A 93 -21.32 4.26 1.44
CA MET A 93 -22.00 5.31 2.19
C MET A 93 -21.65 6.70 1.67
N VAL A 94 -22.66 7.56 1.68
CA VAL A 94 -22.51 9.02 1.54
C VAL A 94 -23.15 9.67 2.75
N SER A 95 -22.37 10.39 3.57
CA SER A 95 -22.84 11.02 4.82
C SER A 95 -24.03 11.96 4.61
N ALA A 96 -24.07 12.68 3.49
CA ALA A 96 -25.17 13.58 3.16
C ALA A 96 -26.52 12.89 2.94
N LYS A 97 -26.50 11.56 2.68
CA LYS A 97 -27.71 10.74 2.50
C LYS A 97 -28.17 10.07 3.80
N GLY A 98 -27.38 10.19 4.85
CA GLY A 98 -27.65 9.53 6.14
C GLY A 98 -27.24 8.06 6.18
N TRP A 99 -27.53 7.42 7.32
CA TRP A 99 -27.25 6.01 7.60
C TRP A 99 -28.37 5.14 7.08
#